data_c12c33ea662f145d320b858ec9b693d9
#
_entry.id   c12c33ea662f145d320b858ec9b693d9
#
_cell.length_a   1.000
_cell.length_b   1.000
_cell.length_c   1.000
_cell.angle_alpha   90.00
_cell.angle_beta   90.00
_cell.angle_gamma   90.00
#
_symmetry.space_group_name_H-M   'P 1'
#
loop_
_entity.id
_entity.type
_entity.pdbx_description
1 polymer ?
#
loop_
_entity_poly.entity_id
_entity_poly.type
_entity_poly.pdbx_seq_one_letter_code
_entity_poly.pdbx_strand_id
1 'polypeptide(L)'
;MGTSPSELSYIAKKIEKTGIDGIEIGFACPMGEGQDIIAGDPERVYAYTCEVVKAVHVPVSVKLSAAVGSLSAVVEAAGKAGASGISGIDTLRCILKINIETGKPDLPTYGGYSGAPIRPIGLATIASIAQCTDLPVIGMGGIENSENLIEYIMAGASAGAIGTAILLHGYDVVARTIRDLESWLQAHGVKSIDQIRGRALPELHSFEEIKRELKQARFI
;
A
#
# COMPACT_ATOMS: atom_id res chain seq x y z
N MET A 1 -0.48 14.06 9.65
CA MET A 1 -1.67 13.28 10.06
C MET A 1 -2.56 14.21 10.84
N GLY A 2 -3.85 14.24 10.59
CA GLY A 2 -4.83 15.05 11.31
C GLY A 2 -5.86 14.18 12.01
N THR A 3 -6.44 14.67 13.08
CA THR A 3 -7.41 13.95 13.91
C THR A 3 -8.87 14.19 13.47
N SER A 4 -9.07 15.16 12.57
CA SER A 4 -10.39 15.48 11.99
C SER A 4 -10.29 15.82 10.51
N PRO A 5 -11.40 15.72 9.74
CA PRO A 5 -11.42 16.12 8.33
C PRO A 5 -10.99 17.57 8.10
N SER A 6 -11.44 18.49 8.97
CA SER A 6 -11.11 19.93 8.88
C SER A 6 -9.62 20.20 9.16
N GLU A 7 -9.02 19.48 10.09
CA GLU A 7 -7.58 19.59 10.36
C GLU A 7 -6.75 19.07 9.18
N LEU A 8 -7.13 17.93 8.60
CA LEU A 8 -6.45 17.39 7.41
C LEU A 8 -6.55 18.34 6.23
N SER A 9 -7.73 18.91 5.95
CA SER A 9 -7.92 19.85 4.86
C SER A 9 -7.13 21.15 5.08
N TYR A 10 -7.04 21.62 6.34
CA TYR A 10 -6.19 22.78 6.68
C TYR A 10 -4.71 22.48 6.42
N ILE A 11 -4.22 21.33 6.87
CA ILE A 11 -2.83 20.90 6.65
C ILE A 11 -2.56 20.78 5.15
N ALA A 12 -3.44 20.11 4.40
CA ALA A 12 -3.33 19.94 2.96
C ALA A 12 -3.21 21.27 2.20
N LYS A 13 -4.06 22.25 2.53
CA LYS A 13 -3.97 23.61 1.96
C LYS A 13 -2.64 24.32 2.26
N LYS A 14 -2.06 24.06 3.43
CA LYS A 14 -0.75 24.64 3.79
C LYS A 14 0.39 23.97 3.03
N ILE A 15 0.35 22.65 2.91
CA ILE A 15 1.36 21.88 2.18
C ILE A 15 1.30 22.18 0.67
N GLU A 16 0.12 22.29 0.08
CA GLU A 16 -0.03 22.62 -1.34
C GLU A 16 0.70 23.91 -1.71
N LYS A 17 0.71 24.93 -0.83
CA LYS A 17 1.41 26.19 -1.05
C LYS A 17 2.94 26.07 -1.17
N THR A 18 3.51 24.93 -0.85
CA THR A 18 4.94 24.65 -0.99
C THR A 18 5.32 24.22 -2.41
N GLY A 19 4.34 24.07 -3.33
CA GLY A 19 4.57 23.72 -4.73
C GLY A 19 4.75 22.20 -4.94
N ILE A 20 4.11 21.37 -4.12
CA ILE A 20 4.09 19.91 -4.30
C ILE A 20 3.19 19.48 -5.45
N ASP A 21 3.46 18.30 -6.04
CA ASP A 21 2.71 17.74 -7.16
C ASP A 21 1.54 16.82 -6.73
N GLY A 22 1.47 16.44 -5.46
CA GLY A 22 0.42 15.57 -4.94
C GLY A 22 0.49 15.39 -3.43
N ILE A 23 -0.59 14.86 -2.86
CA ILE A 23 -0.72 14.60 -1.41
C ILE A 23 -1.11 13.15 -1.20
N GLU A 24 -0.45 12.46 -0.28
CA GLU A 24 -0.88 11.17 0.23
C GLU A 24 -1.48 11.33 1.62
N ILE A 25 -2.73 10.89 1.80
CA ILE A 25 -3.39 10.82 3.11
C ILE A 25 -3.11 9.45 3.73
N GLY A 26 -2.44 9.42 4.88
CA GLY A 26 -2.22 8.20 5.66
C GLY A 26 -3.30 7.99 6.70
N PHE A 27 -4.11 6.95 6.57
CA PHE A 27 -5.16 6.60 7.55
C PHE A 27 -4.76 5.46 8.49
N ALA A 28 -3.62 4.83 8.25
CA ALA A 28 -3.30 3.53 8.80
C ALA A 28 -2.03 3.51 9.67
N CYS A 29 -1.65 4.64 10.26
CA CYS A 29 -0.48 4.67 11.14
C CYS A 29 -0.75 3.84 12.41
N PRO A 30 -0.05 2.73 12.64
CA PRO A 30 -0.33 1.84 13.77
C PRO A 30 0.04 2.43 15.14
N MET A 31 0.72 3.59 15.14
CA MET A 31 1.12 4.31 16.35
C MET A 31 0.19 5.47 16.69
N GLY A 32 -0.75 5.82 15.81
CA GLY A 32 -1.72 6.89 16.03
C GLY A 32 -2.95 6.38 16.76
N GLU A 33 -3.33 7.01 17.89
CA GLU A 33 -4.59 6.67 18.57
C GLU A 33 -5.79 6.92 17.63
N GLY A 34 -6.62 5.90 17.44
CA GLY A 34 -7.85 5.97 16.65
C GLY A 34 -7.67 5.96 15.12
N GLN A 35 -6.45 5.84 14.58
CA GLN A 35 -6.22 5.84 13.13
C GLN A 35 -6.53 4.49 12.47
N ASP A 36 -6.30 3.40 13.14
CA ASP A 36 -6.75 2.06 12.75
C ASP A 36 -8.29 2.01 12.58
N ILE A 37 -9.02 2.77 13.40
CA ILE A 37 -10.48 2.92 13.29
C ILE A 37 -10.85 3.66 11.99
N ILE A 38 -10.11 4.70 11.62
CA ILE A 38 -10.37 5.44 10.36
C ILE A 38 -10.11 4.54 9.15
N ALA A 39 -8.98 3.85 9.13
CA ALA A 39 -8.58 2.98 8.01
C ALA A 39 -9.58 1.85 7.74
N GLY A 40 -10.26 1.35 8.78
CA GLY A 40 -11.24 0.27 8.68
C GLY A 40 -12.68 0.71 8.46
N ASP A 41 -12.96 2.02 8.49
CA ASP A 41 -14.30 2.60 8.39
C ASP A 41 -14.48 3.34 7.04
N PRO A 42 -15.23 2.75 6.07
CA PRO A 42 -15.44 3.35 4.76
C PRO A 42 -16.07 4.75 4.81
N GLU A 43 -16.99 5.00 5.76
CA GLU A 43 -17.65 6.31 5.88
C GLU A 43 -16.66 7.38 6.32
N ARG A 44 -15.77 7.06 7.25
CA ARG A 44 -14.71 7.96 7.67
C ARG A 44 -13.68 8.18 6.57
N VAL A 45 -13.22 7.13 5.89
CA VAL A 45 -12.32 7.27 4.74
C VAL A 45 -12.92 8.18 3.69
N TYR A 46 -14.19 8.00 3.35
CA TYR A 46 -14.91 8.91 2.44
C TYR A 46 -14.90 10.36 2.93
N ALA A 47 -15.34 10.60 4.17
CA ALA A 47 -15.48 11.95 4.72
C ALA A 47 -14.15 12.71 4.75
N TYR A 48 -13.09 12.06 5.25
CA TYR A 48 -11.76 12.65 5.35
C TYR A 48 -11.15 12.93 3.97
N THR A 49 -11.25 11.95 3.05
CA THR A 49 -10.73 12.10 1.69
C THR A 49 -11.46 13.22 0.95
N CYS A 50 -12.79 13.25 1.01
CA CYS A 50 -13.62 14.24 0.36
C CYS A 50 -13.28 15.67 0.81
N GLU A 51 -13.07 15.88 2.11
CA GLU A 51 -12.68 17.19 2.64
C GLU A 51 -11.30 17.65 2.15
N VAL A 52 -10.35 16.75 2.03
CA VAL A 52 -9.02 17.08 1.49
C VAL A 52 -9.10 17.34 -0.01
N VAL A 53 -9.76 16.47 -0.78
CA VAL A 53 -9.92 16.62 -2.24
C VAL A 53 -10.59 17.95 -2.60
N LYS A 54 -11.62 18.37 -1.85
CA LYS A 54 -12.27 19.69 -2.04
C LYS A 54 -11.38 20.87 -1.69
N ALA A 55 -10.37 20.66 -0.87
CA ALA A 55 -9.56 21.71 -0.29
C ALA A 55 -8.33 22.09 -1.10
N VAL A 56 -7.87 21.21 -2.01
CA VAL A 56 -6.64 21.34 -2.79
C VAL A 56 -6.89 21.10 -4.27
N HIS A 57 -5.92 21.51 -5.12
CA HIS A 57 -5.98 21.34 -6.57
C HIS A 57 -5.06 20.21 -7.07
N VAL A 58 -4.07 19.83 -6.26
CA VAL A 58 -3.16 18.72 -6.58
C VAL A 58 -3.85 17.35 -6.37
N PRO A 59 -3.41 16.31 -7.08
CA PRO A 59 -3.92 14.95 -6.88
C PRO A 59 -3.78 14.48 -5.44
N VAL A 60 -4.79 13.74 -4.97
CA VAL A 60 -4.81 13.17 -3.61
C VAL A 60 -4.86 11.65 -3.69
N SER A 61 -3.88 10.97 -3.13
CA SER A 61 -3.89 9.52 -2.93
C SER A 61 -4.22 9.16 -1.49
N VAL A 62 -4.70 7.93 -1.28
CA VAL A 62 -5.06 7.41 0.04
C VAL A 62 -4.23 6.19 0.35
N LYS A 63 -3.47 6.23 1.46
CA LYS A 63 -2.70 5.08 1.94
C LYS A 63 -3.53 4.23 2.91
N LEU A 64 -3.67 2.95 2.54
CA LEU A 64 -4.46 1.97 3.26
C LEU A 64 -3.58 0.98 4.05
N SER A 65 -4.19 0.33 5.04
CA SER A 65 -3.60 -0.78 5.80
C SER A 65 -4.03 -2.12 5.22
N ALA A 66 -3.20 -3.14 5.41
CA ALA A 66 -3.61 -4.53 5.21
C ALA A 66 -4.55 -5.04 6.32
N ALA A 67 -4.57 -4.37 7.47
CA ALA A 67 -5.36 -4.76 8.64
C ALA A 67 -6.74 -4.09 8.69
N VAL A 68 -7.52 -4.25 7.62
CA VAL A 68 -8.89 -3.70 7.53
C VAL A 68 -9.91 -4.81 7.32
N GLY A 69 -11.13 -4.61 7.83
CA GLY A 69 -12.19 -5.62 7.75
C GLY A 69 -12.72 -5.86 6.33
N SER A 70 -12.83 -4.82 5.52
CA SER A 70 -13.25 -4.89 4.11
C SER A 70 -12.43 -3.92 3.26
N LEU A 71 -11.43 -4.46 2.60
CA LEU A 71 -10.53 -3.67 1.75
C LEU A 71 -11.30 -3.05 0.56
N SER A 72 -12.18 -3.82 -0.09
CA SER A 72 -12.98 -3.34 -1.22
C SER A 72 -13.87 -2.16 -0.86
N ALA A 73 -14.54 -2.20 0.31
CA ALA A 73 -15.40 -1.11 0.75
C ALA A 73 -14.61 0.18 1.02
N VAL A 74 -13.41 0.07 1.58
CA VAL A 74 -12.54 1.23 1.86
C VAL A 74 -11.97 1.82 0.57
N VAL A 75 -11.56 0.97 -0.38
CA VAL A 75 -11.08 1.39 -1.72
C VAL A 75 -12.20 2.11 -2.48
N GLU A 76 -13.41 1.55 -2.49
CA GLU A 76 -14.58 2.17 -3.13
C GLU A 76 -14.92 3.53 -2.51
N ALA A 77 -14.87 3.62 -1.18
CA ALA A 77 -15.12 4.87 -0.46
C ALA A 77 -14.09 5.96 -0.80
N ALA A 78 -12.82 5.61 -0.87
CA ALA A 78 -11.75 6.53 -1.28
C ALA A 78 -11.95 7.02 -2.73
N GLY A 79 -12.28 6.12 -3.66
CA GLY A 79 -12.58 6.47 -5.06
C GLY A 79 -13.80 7.38 -5.18
N LYS A 80 -14.91 7.06 -4.51
CA LYS A 80 -16.12 7.91 -4.47
C LYS A 80 -15.88 9.30 -3.87
N ALA A 81 -14.92 9.43 -2.97
CA ALA A 81 -14.50 10.69 -2.37
C ALA A 81 -13.64 11.55 -3.31
N GLY A 82 -13.25 11.02 -4.47
CA GLY A 82 -12.43 11.71 -5.47
C GLY A 82 -10.92 11.50 -5.32
N ALA A 83 -10.48 10.44 -4.64
CA ALA A 83 -9.08 10.07 -4.62
C ALA A 83 -8.56 9.84 -6.05
N SER A 84 -7.34 10.30 -6.34
CA SER A 84 -6.66 10.14 -7.63
C SER A 84 -5.79 8.88 -7.70
N GLY A 85 -5.63 8.18 -6.58
CA GLY A 85 -4.86 6.94 -6.47
C GLY A 85 -4.98 6.31 -5.09
N ILE A 86 -4.62 5.04 -5.01
CA ILE A 86 -4.58 4.29 -3.75
C ILE A 86 -3.15 3.82 -3.52
N SER A 87 -2.68 3.86 -2.29
CA SER A 87 -1.39 3.30 -1.91
C SER A 87 -1.53 2.28 -0.77
N GLY A 88 -0.64 1.35 -0.69
CA GLY A 88 -0.60 0.32 0.35
C GLY A 88 0.69 -0.48 0.27
N ILE A 89 1.11 -0.98 1.39
CA ILE A 89 0.47 -0.96 2.71
C ILE A 89 1.26 -0.07 3.69
N ASP A 90 0.58 0.47 4.70
CA ASP A 90 1.30 1.00 5.86
C ASP A 90 1.91 -0.14 6.67
N THR A 91 2.76 0.21 7.63
CA THR A 91 3.37 -0.75 8.55
C THR A 91 2.31 -1.48 9.39
N LEU A 92 2.63 -2.69 9.81
CA LEU A 92 1.74 -3.50 10.63
C LEU A 92 2.00 -3.26 12.12
N ARG A 93 0.95 -3.11 12.92
CA ARG A 93 1.09 -2.93 14.36
C ARG A 93 1.75 -4.15 15.00
N CYS A 94 2.76 -3.91 15.80
CA CYS A 94 3.52 -4.99 16.45
C CYS A 94 4.05 -4.59 17.83
N ILE A 95 4.43 -5.61 18.60
CA ILE A 95 5.38 -5.52 19.71
C ILE A 95 6.63 -6.24 19.28
N LEU A 96 7.78 -5.55 19.29
CA LEU A 96 9.02 -6.10 18.78
C LEU A 96 9.48 -7.33 19.59
N LYS A 97 9.54 -7.20 20.91
CA LYS A 97 9.99 -8.24 21.83
C LYS A 97 9.54 -7.95 23.25
N ILE A 98 9.34 -8.98 24.04
CA ILE A 98 9.12 -8.91 25.48
C ILE A 98 10.29 -9.65 26.15
N ASN A 99 10.96 -9.00 27.10
CA ASN A 99 11.97 -9.62 27.94
C ASN A 99 11.27 -10.58 28.92
N ILE A 100 11.54 -11.87 28.80
CA ILE A 100 10.84 -12.91 29.58
C ILE A 100 11.17 -12.90 31.06
N GLU A 101 12.34 -12.36 31.44
CA GLU A 101 12.79 -12.29 32.83
C GLU A 101 12.14 -11.12 33.58
N THR A 102 11.89 -10.02 32.87
CA THR A 102 11.36 -8.79 33.49
C THR A 102 9.90 -8.51 33.13
N GLY A 103 9.34 -9.21 32.14
CA GLY A 103 8.01 -8.96 31.59
C GLY A 103 7.88 -7.62 30.84
N LYS A 104 8.98 -6.91 30.57
CA LYS A 104 8.96 -5.59 29.92
C LYS A 104 9.17 -5.73 28.42
N PRO A 105 8.40 -4.97 27.59
CA PRO A 105 8.68 -4.89 26.17
C PRO A 105 9.97 -4.09 25.91
N ASP A 106 10.68 -4.38 24.80
CA ASP A 106 11.90 -3.65 24.42
C ASP A 106 11.60 -2.18 24.04
N LEU A 107 10.40 -1.92 23.49
CA LEU A 107 9.87 -0.57 23.28
C LEU A 107 8.66 -0.34 24.19
N PRO A 108 8.55 0.82 24.85
CA PRO A 108 7.46 1.10 25.79
C PRO A 108 6.11 1.40 25.09
N THR A 109 6.01 1.10 23.80
CA THR A 109 4.84 1.37 22.96
C THR A 109 4.74 0.33 21.84
N TYR A 110 3.60 0.33 21.14
CA TYR A 110 3.47 -0.39 19.89
C TYR A 110 4.33 0.24 18.80
N GLY A 111 4.89 -0.60 17.93
CA GLY A 111 5.66 -0.20 16.76
C GLY A 111 4.98 -0.56 15.45
N GLY A 112 5.57 -0.10 14.35
CA GLY A 112 5.19 -0.48 13.00
C GLY A 112 6.16 -1.53 12.43
N TYR A 113 5.70 -2.75 12.20
CA TYR A 113 6.49 -3.79 11.55
C TYR A 113 6.59 -3.52 10.07
N SER A 114 7.81 -3.49 9.52
CA SER A 114 8.10 -3.09 8.15
C SER A 114 9.26 -3.90 7.55
N GLY A 115 9.63 -3.59 6.30
CA GLY A 115 10.73 -4.24 5.58
C GLY A 115 10.32 -5.55 4.91
N ALA A 116 11.30 -6.34 4.45
CA ALA A 116 11.09 -7.56 3.66
C ALA A 116 10.05 -8.54 4.24
N PRO A 117 9.93 -8.76 5.56
CA PRO A 117 8.97 -9.72 6.10
C PRO A 117 7.50 -9.40 5.83
N ILE A 118 7.13 -8.12 5.61
CA ILE A 118 5.74 -7.76 5.31
C ILE A 118 5.40 -7.81 3.81
N ARG A 119 6.38 -8.04 2.92
CA ARG A 119 6.17 -8.05 1.46
C ARG A 119 5.07 -9.00 1.01
N PRO A 120 4.97 -10.27 1.48
CA PRO A 120 3.88 -11.15 1.05
C PRO A 120 2.49 -10.61 1.37
N ILE A 121 2.35 -9.91 2.51
CA ILE A 121 1.10 -9.26 2.91
C ILE A 121 0.82 -8.05 2.00
N GLY A 122 1.86 -7.26 1.72
CA GLY A 122 1.79 -6.14 0.79
C GLY A 122 1.34 -6.56 -0.60
N LEU A 123 1.96 -7.60 -1.17
CA LEU A 123 1.61 -8.15 -2.49
C LEU A 123 0.15 -8.59 -2.56
N ALA A 124 -0.32 -9.35 -1.55
CA ALA A 124 -1.72 -9.81 -1.49
C ALA A 124 -2.69 -8.62 -1.39
N THR A 125 -2.35 -7.60 -0.59
CA THR A 125 -3.17 -6.40 -0.44
C THR A 125 -3.22 -5.59 -1.72
N ILE A 126 -2.09 -5.38 -2.40
CA ILE A 126 -2.04 -4.64 -3.67
C ILE A 126 -2.80 -5.37 -4.78
N ALA A 127 -2.66 -6.70 -4.88
CA ALA A 127 -3.46 -7.49 -5.82
C ALA A 127 -4.96 -7.33 -5.56
N SER A 128 -5.39 -7.36 -4.30
CA SER A 128 -6.79 -7.15 -3.92
C SER A 128 -7.27 -5.74 -4.23
N ILE A 129 -6.45 -4.70 -3.99
CA ILE A 129 -6.78 -3.31 -4.34
C ILE A 129 -6.93 -3.18 -5.86
N ALA A 130 -5.97 -3.68 -6.64
CA ALA A 130 -5.98 -3.59 -8.10
C ALA A 130 -7.17 -4.30 -8.75
N GLN A 131 -7.74 -5.32 -8.09
CA GLN A 131 -8.97 -5.98 -8.53
C GLN A 131 -10.26 -5.21 -8.17
N CYS A 132 -10.17 -4.19 -7.30
CA CYS A 132 -11.33 -3.43 -6.82
C CYS A 132 -11.46 -2.03 -7.42
N THR A 133 -10.47 -1.54 -8.18
CA THR A 133 -10.45 -0.16 -8.69
C THR A 133 -9.62 -0.02 -9.95
N ASP A 134 -10.01 0.93 -10.80
CA ASP A 134 -9.22 1.37 -11.96
C ASP A 134 -8.25 2.51 -11.62
N LEU A 135 -8.27 3.00 -10.38
CA LEU A 135 -7.33 4.05 -9.94
C LEU A 135 -5.89 3.52 -9.93
N PRO A 136 -4.91 4.39 -10.22
CA PRO A 136 -3.50 4.04 -10.06
C PRO A 136 -3.20 3.55 -8.64
N VAL A 137 -2.44 2.45 -8.52
CA VAL A 137 -2.08 1.84 -7.24
C VAL A 137 -0.58 1.98 -7.02
N ILE A 138 -0.18 2.50 -5.86
CA ILE A 138 1.21 2.57 -5.43
C ILE A 138 1.47 1.43 -4.44
N GLY A 139 2.29 0.46 -4.86
CA GLY A 139 2.66 -0.68 -4.03
C GLY A 139 3.80 -0.33 -3.07
N MET A 140 3.66 -0.69 -1.79
CA MET A 140 4.72 -0.52 -0.80
C MET A 140 4.67 -1.63 0.26
N GLY A 141 5.81 -1.84 0.93
CA GLY A 141 5.99 -2.85 1.97
C GLY A 141 7.04 -3.88 1.56
N GLY A 142 8.28 -3.70 2.03
CA GLY A 142 9.37 -4.64 1.83
C GLY A 142 9.98 -4.68 0.42
N ILE A 143 9.87 -3.61 -0.35
CA ILE A 143 10.60 -3.45 -1.61
C ILE A 143 12.04 -3.07 -1.28
N GLU A 144 13.01 -3.93 -1.67
CA GLU A 144 14.44 -3.77 -1.42
C GLU A 144 15.28 -3.80 -2.71
N ASN A 145 14.70 -4.28 -3.80
CA ASN A 145 15.36 -4.44 -5.11
C ASN A 145 14.34 -4.44 -6.25
N SER A 146 14.85 -4.57 -7.49
CA SER A 146 14.02 -4.56 -8.70
C SER A 146 13.07 -5.76 -8.80
N GLU A 147 13.47 -6.95 -8.35
CA GLU A 147 12.60 -8.14 -8.35
C GLU A 147 11.35 -7.89 -7.52
N ASN A 148 11.53 -7.33 -6.31
CA ASN A 148 10.41 -7.01 -5.44
C ASN A 148 9.49 -5.94 -6.04
N LEU A 149 10.06 -4.94 -6.74
CA LEU A 149 9.28 -3.94 -7.45
C LEU A 149 8.49 -4.55 -8.61
N ILE A 150 9.10 -5.46 -9.37
CA ILE A 150 8.45 -6.19 -10.48
C ILE A 150 7.29 -7.04 -9.95
N GLU A 151 7.46 -7.74 -8.82
CA GLU A 151 6.39 -8.48 -8.15
C GLU A 151 5.17 -7.57 -7.88
N TYR A 152 5.40 -6.37 -7.33
CA TYR A 152 4.32 -5.39 -7.08
C TYR A 152 3.66 -4.89 -8.36
N ILE A 153 4.43 -4.64 -9.42
CA ILE A 153 3.88 -4.25 -10.73
C ILE A 153 3.02 -5.39 -11.29
N MET A 154 3.51 -6.62 -11.26
CA MET A 154 2.74 -7.80 -11.69
C MET A 154 1.50 -8.05 -10.83
N ALA A 155 1.51 -7.65 -9.56
CA ALA A 155 0.34 -7.65 -8.68
C ALA A 155 -0.63 -6.47 -8.93
N GLY A 156 -0.35 -5.58 -9.90
CA GLY A 156 -1.23 -4.51 -10.33
C GLY A 156 -0.79 -3.09 -9.93
N ALA A 157 0.33 -2.93 -9.25
CA ALA A 157 0.84 -1.60 -8.92
C ALA A 157 1.28 -0.82 -10.16
N SER A 158 0.99 0.47 -10.19
CA SER A 158 1.45 1.44 -11.20
C SER A 158 2.81 2.04 -10.85
N ALA A 159 3.16 2.02 -9.57
CA ALA A 159 4.43 2.48 -9.03
C ALA A 159 4.77 1.75 -7.74
N GLY A 160 6.02 1.79 -7.32
CA GLY A 160 6.47 1.27 -6.04
C GLY A 160 7.04 2.35 -5.14
N ALA A 161 6.85 2.21 -3.81
CA ALA A 161 7.46 3.07 -2.81
C ALA A 161 8.41 2.28 -1.92
N ILE A 162 9.63 2.80 -1.75
CA ILE A 162 10.70 2.20 -0.96
C ILE A 162 10.84 3.00 0.34
N GLY A 163 10.71 2.33 1.48
CA GLY A 163 10.86 2.94 2.80
C GLY A 163 12.02 2.32 3.59
N THR A 164 11.77 1.22 4.27
CA THR A 164 12.72 0.56 5.19
C THR A 164 14.07 0.24 4.55
N ALA A 165 14.09 -0.15 3.28
CA ALA A 165 15.34 -0.43 2.57
C ALA A 165 16.28 0.78 2.49
N ILE A 166 15.74 2.01 2.44
CA ILE A 166 16.55 3.24 2.49
C ILE A 166 17.25 3.36 3.86
N LEU A 167 16.52 3.05 4.94
CA LEU A 167 17.08 3.09 6.30
C LEU A 167 18.18 2.05 6.50
N LEU A 168 18.04 0.87 5.88
CA LEU A 168 18.99 -0.23 6.01
C LEU A 168 20.18 -0.13 5.05
N HIS A 169 19.98 0.37 3.83
CA HIS A 169 20.94 0.27 2.72
C HIS A 169 21.31 1.63 2.10
N GLY A 170 20.79 2.74 2.63
CA GLY A 170 21.01 4.08 2.11
C GLY A 170 20.20 4.40 0.84
N TYR A 171 20.30 5.64 0.38
CA TYR A 171 19.51 6.14 -0.76
C TYR A 171 19.86 5.49 -2.10
N ASP A 172 21.06 4.93 -2.25
CA ASP A 172 21.51 4.27 -3.47
C ASP A 172 20.65 3.05 -3.86
N VAL A 173 19.90 2.49 -2.90
CA VAL A 173 18.96 1.40 -3.18
C VAL A 173 17.94 1.79 -4.24
N VAL A 174 17.49 3.04 -4.26
CA VAL A 174 16.49 3.52 -5.24
C VAL A 174 17.09 3.52 -6.64
N ALA A 175 18.25 4.17 -6.81
CA ALA A 175 18.93 4.25 -8.12
C ALA A 175 19.33 2.85 -8.63
N ARG A 176 19.76 1.97 -7.76
CA ARG A 176 20.08 0.58 -8.10
C ARG A 176 18.83 -0.17 -8.57
N THR A 177 17.74 -0.09 -7.81
CA THR A 177 16.46 -0.73 -8.15
C THR A 177 15.95 -0.29 -9.53
N ILE A 178 16.08 1.00 -9.86
CA ILE A 178 15.66 1.52 -11.18
C ILE A 178 16.55 0.95 -12.29
N ARG A 179 17.88 1.00 -12.16
CA ARG A 179 18.80 0.45 -13.16
C ARG A 179 18.57 -1.05 -13.41
N ASP A 180 18.37 -1.80 -12.34
CA ASP A 180 18.16 -3.25 -12.42
C ASP A 180 16.79 -3.56 -13.03
N LEU A 181 15.75 -2.76 -12.77
CA LEU A 181 14.45 -2.83 -13.43
C LEU A 181 14.59 -2.58 -14.94
N GLU A 182 15.27 -1.50 -15.34
CA GLU A 182 15.51 -1.19 -16.75
C GLU A 182 16.22 -2.34 -17.46
N SER A 183 17.26 -2.89 -16.84
CA SER A 183 18.00 -4.05 -17.36
C SER A 183 17.11 -5.28 -17.52
N TRP A 184 16.25 -5.55 -16.55
CA TRP A 184 15.30 -6.65 -16.60
C TRP A 184 14.28 -6.47 -17.74
N LEU A 185 13.69 -5.26 -17.84
CA LEU A 185 12.73 -4.93 -18.92
C LEU A 185 13.37 -5.14 -20.30
N GLN A 186 14.60 -4.66 -20.48
CA GLN A 186 15.33 -4.82 -21.74
C GLN A 186 15.61 -6.30 -22.07
N ALA A 187 16.08 -7.07 -21.09
CA ALA A 187 16.39 -8.50 -21.27
C ALA A 187 15.15 -9.33 -21.65
N HIS A 188 13.96 -8.90 -21.21
CA HIS A 188 12.69 -9.57 -21.48
C HIS A 188 11.89 -8.96 -22.63
N GLY A 189 12.45 -7.98 -23.36
CA GLY A 189 11.78 -7.32 -24.49
C GLY A 189 10.54 -6.51 -24.09
N VAL A 190 10.44 -6.10 -22.81
CA VAL A 190 9.34 -5.31 -22.26
C VAL A 190 9.65 -3.83 -22.46
N LYS A 191 8.77 -3.10 -23.14
CA LYS A 191 8.97 -1.67 -23.47
C LYS A 191 8.38 -0.71 -22.42
N SER A 192 7.44 -1.16 -21.63
CA SER A 192 6.78 -0.39 -20.58
C SER A 192 6.33 -1.31 -19.46
N ILE A 193 6.37 -0.83 -18.22
CA ILE A 193 5.82 -1.54 -17.05
C ILE A 193 4.33 -1.87 -17.23
N ASP A 194 3.60 -1.11 -18.04
CA ASP A 194 2.18 -1.37 -18.34
C ASP A 194 1.96 -2.73 -19.02
N GLN A 195 2.96 -3.25 -19.74
CA GLN A 195 2.86 -4.57 -20.39
C GLN A 195 2.91 -5.75 -19.39
N ILE A 196 3.41 -5.49 -18.18
CA ILE A 196 3.51 -6.51 -17.13
C ILE A 196 2.63 -6.20 -15.93
N ARG A 197 2.02 -5.00 -15.90
CA ARG A 197 1.15 -4.59 -14.79
C ARG A 197 -0.08 -5.50 -14.69
N GLY A 198 -0.30 -6.05 -13.50
CA GLY A 198 -1.42 -6.93 -13.24
C GLY A 198 -1.31 -8.32 -13.88
N ARG A 199 -0.15 -8.68 -14.46
CA ARG A 199 0.04 -9.97 -15.16
C ARG A 199 -0.21 -11.19 -14.27
N ALA A 200 -0.01 -11.05 -12.96
CA ALA A 200 -0.25 -12.15 -12.02
C ALA A 200 -1.73 -12.27 -11.60
N LEU A 201 -2.56 -11.24 -11.81
CA LEU A 201 -3.94 -11.21 -11.29
C LEU A 201 -4.83 -12.33 -11.87
N PRO A 202 -4.78 -12.65 -13.18
CA PRO A 202 -5.59 -13.75 -13.74
C PRO A 202 -5.23 -15.14 -13.20
N GLU A 203 -4.03 -15.29 -12.65
CA GLU A 203 -3.53 -16.55 -12.10
C GLU A 203 -3.85 -16.72 -10.59
N LEU A 204 -4.49 -15.73 -10.00
CA LEU A 204 -4.93 -15.78 -8.60
C LEU A 204 -6.35 -16.35 -8.51
N HIS A 205 -6.42 -17.64 -8.22
CA HIS A 205 -7.68 -18.37 -8.07
C HIS A 205 -8.16 -18.39 -6.63
N SER A 206 -9.48 -18.34 -6.46
CA SER A 206 -10.10 -18.56 -5.15
C SER A 206 -9.90 -20.01 -4.68
N PHE A 207 -9.92 -20.23 -3.38
CA PHE A 207 -9.80 -21.58 -2.82
C PHE A 207 -10.91 -22.53 -3.31
N GLU A 208 -12.11 -22.00 -3.61
CA GLU A 208 -13.23 -22.80 -4.15
C GLU A 208 -13.03 -23.17 -5.62
N GLU A 209 -12.36 -22.32 -6.41
CA GLU A 209 -11.96 -22.64 -7.79
C GLU A 209 -10.92 -23.76 -7.79
N ILE A 210 -9.86 -23.61 -6.99
CA ILE A 210 -8.82 -24.64 -6.84
C ILE A 210 -9.43 -25.98 -6.39
N LYS A 211 -10.36 -25.97 -5.43
CA LYS A 211 -11.08 -27.17 -5.00
C LYS A 211 -11.86 -27.84 -6.12
N ARG A 212 -12.53 -27.06 -6.98
CA ARG A 212 -13.28 -27.57 -8.13
C ARG A 212 -12.34 -28.24 -9.14
N GLU A 213 -11.24 -27.59 -9.46
CA GLU A 213 -10.22 -28.13 -10.38
C GLU A 213 -9.60 -29.44 -9.86
N LEU A 214 -9.23 -29.47 -8.56
CA LEU A 214 -8.69 -30.68 -7.93
C LEU A 214 -9.69 -31.83 -7.89
N LYS A 215 -10.99 -31.55 -7.71
CA LYS A 215 -12.02 -32.57 -7.79
C LYS A 215 -12.19 -33.12 -9.21
N GLN A 216 -12.14 -32.25 -10.22
CA GLN A 216 -12.22 -32.66 -11.62
C GLN A 216 -10.99 -33.48 -12.06
N ALA A 217 -9.79 -33.07 -11.63
CA ALA A 217 -8.55 -33.81 -11.93
C ALA A 217 -8.47 -35.21 -11.26
N ARG A 218 -9.21 -35.45 -10.19
CA ARG A 218 -9.28 -36.78 -9.52
C ARG A 218 -10.30 -37.74 -10.15
N PHE A 219 -11.11 -37.27 -11.10
CA PHE A 219 -12.11 -38.07 -11.81
C PHE A 219 -11.68 -38.43 -13.26
N ILE A 220 -10.42 -38.17 -13.61
CA ILE A 220 -9.73 -38.70 -14.79
C ILE A 220 -8.69 -39.73 -14.31
#